data_6b92bfe4c91d91d844da6d999c1adb0c
#
_entry.id   6b92bfe4c91d91d844da6d999c1adb0c
#
_cell.length_a   1.000
_cell.length_b   1.000
_cell.length_c   1.000
_cell.angle_alpha   90.00
_cell.angle_beta   90.00
_cell.angle_gamma   90.00
#
_symmetry.space_group_name_H-M   'P 1'
#
loop_
_entity.id
_entity.type
_entity.pdbx_description
1 polymer ?
#
loop_
_entity_poly.entity_id
_entity_poly.type
_entity_poly.pdbx_seq_one_letter_code
_entity_poly.pdbx_strand_id
1 'polypeptide(L)'
;MAPGEAIVSVSYQSTTGVSKQLSLEVTVISPFSLTTDVFNPSIWENGTFDEATRTLVTGQYGFGGWQYTDGLDLSGYKTLTVELGNDNESNVSFRLFDKTSYWTKPATYDFGSSRKVVIELNRMIDENGVKIDPSHLYIIGFWSMGGKPIVIANITLAD
;
A
#
# COMPACT_ATOMS: atom_id res chain seq x y z
N MET A 1 11.05 -2.54 -4.93
CA MET A 1 12.11 -3.18 -4.10
C MET A 1 11.42 -3.80 -2.90
N ALA A 2 11.72 -5.05 -2.54
CA ALA A 2 11.15 -5.64 -1.34
C ALA A 2 11.74 -4.99 -0.09
N PRO A 3 10.97 -4.83 1.01
CA PRO A 3 11.51 -4.41 2.29
C PRO A 3 12.59 -5.39 2.77
N GLY A 4 13.63 -4.87 3.42
CA GLY A 4 14.70 -5.70 3.92
C GLY A 4 15.88 -4.88 4.40
N GLU A 5 16.86 -5.56 4.97
CA GLU A 5 18.12 -4.99 5.40
C GLU A 5 19.23 -5.47 4.46
N ALA A 6 20.12 -4.58 4.12
CA ALA A 6 21.31 -4.88 3.34
C ALA A 6 22.52 -4.20 3.97
N ILE A 7 23.64 -4.92 4.03
CA ILE A 7 24.94 -4.36 4.44
C ILE A 7 25.76 -4.15 3.18
N VAL A 8 26.07 -2.89 2.89
CA VAL A 8 27.00 -2.53 1.83
C VAL A 8 28.39 -2.35 2.45
N SER A 9 29.32 -3.22 2.08
CA SER A 9 30.70 -3.16 2.58
C SER A 9 31.67 -2.77 1.47
N VAL A 10 32.53 -1.82 1.75
CA VAL A 10 33.67 -1.44 0.90
C VAL A 10 34.95 -1.77 1.64
N SER A 11 35.79 -2.61 1.05
CA SER A 11 37.12 -2.91 1.57
C SER A 11 38.20 -2.28 0.68
N TYR A 12 39.18 -1.68 1.31
CA TYR A 12 40.35 -1.13 0.66
C TYR A 12 41.62 -1.76 1.28
N GLN A 13 42.53 -2.15 0.43
CA GLN A 13 43.86 -2.62 0.84
C GLN A 13 44.91 -1.75 0.18
N SER A 14 45.77 -1.11 0.99
CA SER A 14 46.89 -0.34 0.50
C SER A 14 48.03 -1.22 0.01
N THR A 15 48.91 -0.70 -0.82
CA THR A 15 50.11 -1.38 -1.27
C THR A 15 51.11 -1.69 -0.12
N THR A 16 50.91 -1.03 1.03
CA THR A 16 51.67 -1.26 2.27
C THR A 16 51.02 -2.28 3.22
N GLY A 17 49.97 -2.98 2.78
CA GLY A 17 49.31 -4.03 3.53
C GLY A 17 48.28 -3.57 4.57
N VAL A 18 47.99 -2.28 4.64
CA VAL A 18 46.92 -1.76 5.52
C VAL A 18 45.57 -1.99 4.88
N SER A 19 44.70 -2.74 5.55
CA SER A 19 43.32 -2.94 5.13
C SER A 19 42.36 -2.08 5.94
N LYS A 20 41.41 -1.45 5.28
CA LYS A 20 40.27 -0.77 5.91
C LYS A 20 38.98 -1.29 5.30
N GLN A 21 37.99 -1.47 6.15
CA GLN A 21 36.62 -1.82 5.75
C GLN A 21 35.67 -0.77 6.29
N LEU A 22 34.78 -0.32 5.44
CA LEU A 22 33.64 0.51 5.80
C LEU A 22 32.38 -0.28 5.50
N SER A 23 31.47 -0.37 6.45
CA SER A 23 30.17 -1.01 6.27
C SER A 23 29.08 0.02 6.51
N LEU A 24 28.10 0.05 5.61
CA LEU A 24 26.90 0.84 5.72
C LEU A 24 25.70 -0.12 5.78
N GLU A 25 24.93 0.00 6.84
CA GLU A 25 23.66 -0.70 6.95
C GLU A 25 22.60 0.13 6.23
N VAL A 26 21.90 -0.49 5.29
CA VAL A 26 20.82 0.12 4.52
C VAL A 26 19.54 -0.65 4.80
N THR A 27 18.58 0.01 5.44
CA THR A 27 17.24 -0.53 5.64
C THR A 27 16.32 -0.02 4.54
N VAL A 28 15.76 -0.92 3.76
CA VAL A 28 14.71 -0.59 2.78
C VAL A 28 13.37 -0.86 3.44
N ILE A 29 12.62 0.20 3.72
CA ILE A 29 11.27 0.10 4.26
C ILE A 29 10.25 0.19 3.13
N SER A 30 9.15 -0.56 3.24
CA SER A 30 8.01 -0.36 2.36
C SER A 30 7.33 0.96 2.72
N PRO A 31 6.92 1.79 1.75
CA PRO A 31 6.08 2.96 2.02
C PRO A 31 4.69 2.56 2.54
N PHE A 32 4.27 1.29 2.36
CA PHE A 32 3.05 0.76 2.94
C PHE A 32 3.31 0.14 4.30
N SER A 33 2.60 0.62 5.30
CA SER A 33 2.46 -0.04 6.58
C SER A 33 1.07 -0.68 6.65
N LEU A 34 1.01 -1.99 6.86
CA LEU A 34 -0.22 -2.72 7.18
C LEU A 34 -0.37 -2.85 8.71
N THR A 35 -0.16 -1.76 9.42
CA THR A 35 -0.26 -1.71 10.88
C THR A 35 -1.53 -1.01 11.31
N THR A 36 -1.96 -1.27 12.53
CA THR A 36 -3.13 -0.61 13.13
C THR A 36 -2.89 0.88 13.39
N ASP A 37 -1.63 1.34 13.41
CA ASP A 37 -1.28 2.73 13.72
C ASP A 37 -1.80 3.73 12.68
N VAL A 38 -1.92 3.29 11.42
CA VAL A 38 -2.46 4.10 10.33
C VAL A 38 -3.93 3.82 10.02
N PHE A 39 -4.55 2.88 10.75
CA PHE A 39 -5.96 2.55 10.60
C PHE A 39 -6.82 3.56 11.36
N ASN A 40 -7.78 4.19 10.68
CA ASN A 40 -8.68 5.16 11.26
C ASN A 40 -10.12 4.62 11.32
N PRO A 41 -10.56 4.08 12.48
CA PRO A 41 -11.89 3.48 12.62
C PRO A 41 -13.04 4.49 12.42
N SER A 42 -12.81 5.78 12.71
CA SER A 42 -13.86 6.80 12.58
C SER A 42 -14.22 7.09 11.12
N ILE A 43 -13.27 6.91 10.20
CA ILE A 43 -13.51 7.00 8.76
C ILE A 43 -14.06 5.67 8.24
N TRP A 44 -13.60 4.56 8.82
CA TRP A 44 -13.88 3.20 8.38
C TRP A 44 -15.13 2.58 9.05
N GLU A 45 -15.88 3.38 9.79
CA GLU A 45 -17.21 3.02 10.28
C GLU A 45 -17.25 1.69 11.05
N ASN A 46 -16.33 1.54 11.99
CA ASN A 46 -16.11 0.35 12.80
C ASN A 46 -15.50 -0.85 12.04
N GLY A 47 -14.86 -0.62 10.90
CA GLY A 47 -14.01 -1.63 10.29
C GLY A 47 -12.83 -1.99 11.21
N THR A 48 -12.30 -3.19 11.05
CA THR A 48 -11.18 -3.70 11.84
C THR A 48 -10.07 -4.25 10.97
N PHE A 49 -8.84 -4.19 11.46
CA PHE A 49 -7.69 -4.82 10.82
C PHE A 49 -6.92 -5.66 11.84
N ASP A 50 -6.73 -6.93 11.52
CA ASP A 50 -5.87 -7.85 12.25
C ASP A 50 -4.52 -7.94 11.52
N GLU A 51 -3.49 -7.36 12.13
CA GLU A 51 -2.14 -7.30 11.56
C GLU A 51 -1.50 -8.69 11.46
N ALA A 52 -1.73 -9.56 12.44
CA ALA A 52 -1.11 -10.90 12.46
C ALA A 52 -1.59 -11.79 11.31
N THR A 53 -2.87 -11.70 10.97
CA THR A 53 -3.48 -12.44 9.86
C THR A 53 -3.60 -11.61 8.59
N ARG A 54 -3.27 -10.31 8.66
CA ARG A 54 -3.45 -9.32 7.58
C ARG A 54 -4.88 -9.28 7.06
N THR A 55 -5.84 -9.42 7.96
CA THR A 55 -7.26 -9.49 7.65
C THR A 55 -7.94 -8.17 7.94
N LEU A 56 -8.48 -7.56 6.92
CA LEU A 56 -9.33 -6.38 7.00
C LEU A 56 -10.79 -6.80 6.97
N VAL A 57 -11.58 -6.28 7.91
CA VAL A 57 -13.05 -6.34 7.84
C VAL A 57 -13.55 -4.91 7.66
N THR A 58 -14.25 -4.64 6.57
CA THR A 58 -14.78 -3.32 6.25
C THR A 58 -15.89 -2.91 7.21
N GLY A 59 -16.11 -1.60 7.36
CA GLY A 59 -17.21 -1.09 8.14
C GLY A 59 -18.59 -1.30 7.50
N GLN A 60 -19.64 -0.82 8.16
CA GLN A 60 -21.03 -1.04 7.74
C GLN A 60 -21.37 -0.52 6.34
N TYR A 61 -20.64 0.52 5.85
CA TYR A 61 -20.80 1.03 4.48
C TYR A 61 -19.76 0.48 3.50
N GLY A 62 -19.05 -0.55 3.92
CA GLY A 62 -18.23 -1.35 3.05
C GLY A 62 -16.79 -0.86 2.86
N PHE A 63 -16.35 0.20 3.52
CA PHE A 63 -15.00 0.73 3.35
C PHE A 63 -14.09 0.41 4.55
N GLY A 64 -12.79 0.21 4.29
CA GLY A 64 -11.76 0.02 5.31
C GLY A 64 -10.35 0.18 4.72
N GLY A 65 -9.41 0.68 5.53
CA GLY A 65 -8.04 0.90 5.07
C GLY A 65 -7.21 1.80 5.95
N TRP A 66 -6.36 2.62 5.33
CA TRP A 66 -5.34 3.43 5.99
C TRP A 66 -5.41 4.88 5.58
N GLN A 67 -5.18 5.76 6.54
CA GLN A 67 -5.06 7.19 6.33
C GLN A 67 -3.62 7.63 6.58
N TYR A 68 -3.08 8.44 5.68
CA TYR A 68 -1.76 9.06 5.76
C TYR A 68 -1.95 10.57 5.88
N THR A 69 -1.85 11.11 7.09
CA THR A 69 -2.14 12.53 7.38
C THR A 69 -1.20 13.49 6.67
N ASP A 70 0.04 13.10 6.49
CA ASP A 70 1.07 13.90 5.83
C ASP A 70 1.18 13.62 4.32
N GLY A 71 0.31 12.73 3.81
CA GLY A 71 0.38 12.23 2.45
C GLY A 71 1.43 11.13 2.27
N LEU A 72 1.13 10.20 1.38
CA LEU A 72 2.04 9.13 0.97
C LEU A 72 2.48 9.40 -0.47
N ASP A 73 3.80 9.53 -0.68
CA ASP A 73 4.38 9.73 -2.00
C ASP A 73 4.78 8.39 -2.64
N LEU A 74 4.07 8.01 -3.69
CA LEU A 74 4.37 6.86 -4.53
C LEU A 74 4.85 7.24 -5.94
N SER A 75 5.13 8.52 -6.19
CA SER A 75 5.49 9.01 -7.53
C SER A 75 6.82 8.45 -8.06
N GLY A 76 7.67 7.95 -7.17
CA GLY A 76 8.93 7.27 -7.53
C GLY A 76 8.77 5.86 -8.11
N TYR A 77 7.55 5.30 -8.13
CA TYR A 77 7.28 3.96 -8.63
C TYR A 77 6.37 4.00 -9.87
N LYS A 78 6.48 3.00 -10.73
CA LYS A 78 5.60 2.86 -11.90
C LYS A 78 4.33 2.11 -11.59
N THR A 79 4.45 1.03 -10.82
CA THR A 79 3.32 0.14 -10.56
C THR A 79 3.15 -0.18 -9.08
N LEU A 80 1.88 -0.35 -8.71
CA LEU A 80 1.44 -0.89 -7.44
C LEU A 80 0.65 -2.17 -7.73
N THR A 81 1.07 -3.27 -7.11
CA THR A 81 0.36 -4.55 -7.20
C THR A 81 -0.26 -4.89 -5.86
N VAL A 82 -1.54 -5.23 -5.86
CA VAL A 82 -2.29 -5.69 -4.69
C VAL A 82 -2.78 -7.11 -4.94
N GLU A 83 -2.49 -8.01 -4.01
CA GLU A 83 -2.88 -9.42 -4.07
C GLU A 83 -3.67 -9.80 -2.82
N LEU A 84 -4.79 -10.51 -3.02
CA LEU A 84 -5.62 -11.04 -1.96
C LEU A 84 -5.28 -12.51 -1.67
N GLY A 85 -5.33 -12.88 -0.40
CA GLY A 85 -4.97 -14.22 0.07
C GLY A 85 -6.13 -15.22 0.11
N ASN A 86 -7.37 -14.75 0.07
CA ASN A 86 -8.58 -15.57 0.05
C ASN A 86 -9.29 -15.44 -1.30
N ASP A 87 -10.25 -16.32 -1.54
CA ASP A 87 -11.13 -16.14 -2.68
C ASP A 87 -11.94 -14.87 -2.50
N ASN A 88 -11.89 -14.04 -3.54
CA ASN A 88 -12.70 -12.85 -3.59
C ASN A 88 -14.16 -13.24 -3.73
N GLU A 89 -14.95 -12.68 -2.88
CA GLU A 89 -16.32 -12.51 -3.25
C GLU A 89 -16.40 -11.37 -4.26
N SER A 90 -17.16 -11.57 -5.32
CA SER A 90 -17.45 -10.56 -6.33
C SER A 90 -17.80 -9.23 -5.66
N ASN A 91 -17.12 -8.15 -5.97
CA ASN A 91 -17.32 -6.79 -5.49
C ASN A 91 -16.31 -6.26 -4.44
N VAL A 92 -15.09 -6.82 -4.38
CA VAL A 92 -13.99 -6.15 -3.68
C VAL A 92 -13.30 -5.20 -4.65
N SER A 93 -13.08 -3.96 -4.22
CA SER A 93 -12.25 -2.98 -4.94
C SER A 93 -11.16 -2.41 -4.06
N PHE A 94 -10.03 -2.06 -4.68
CA PHE A 94 -8.97 -1.28 -4.04
C PHE A 94 -9.09 0.16 -4.48
N ARG A 95 -8.96 1.11 -3.55
CA ARG A 95 -9.21 2.52 -3.79
C ARG A 95 -8.09 3.39 -3.25
N LEU A 96 -7.69 4.40 -4.05
CA LEU A 96 -6.67 5.37 -3.70
C LEU A 96 -7.24 6.78 -3.83
N PHE A 97 -7.04 7.59 -2.79
CA PHE A 97 -7.54 8.96 -2.71
C PHE A 97 -6.37 9.93 -2.54
N ASP A 98 -6.33 10.97 -3.35
CA ASP A 98 -5.42 12.11 -3.21
C ASP A 98 -6.04 13.28 -2.43
N LYS A 99 -7.17 13.02 -1.76
CA LYS A 99 -7.88 13.96 -0.88
C LYS A 99 -7.99 13.39 0.52
N THR A 100 -8.10 14.29 1.49
CA THR A 100 -8.22 13.94 2.90
C THR A 100 -9.60 13.39 3.28
N SER A 101 -10.52 13.32 2.34
CA SER A 101 -11.90 12.88 2.56
C SER A 101 -12.22 11.65 1.71
N TYR A 102 -12.69 10.58 2.32
CA TYR A 102 -13.02 9.33 1.64
C TYR A 102 -14.30 9.38 0.79
N TRP A 103 -15.13 10.40 0.94
CA TRP A 103 -16.29 10.62 0.06
C TRP A 103 -15.97 11.40 -1.23
N THR A 104 -14.71 11.79 -1.40
CA THR A 104 -14.25 12.27 -2.70
C THR A 104 -14.10 11.08 -3.65
N LYS A 105 -14.00 11.36 -4.94
CA LYS A 105 -13.85 10.30 -5.93
C LYS A 105 -12.45 9.72 -5.89
N PRO A 106 -12.28 8.41 -5.65
CA PRO A 106 -10.98 7.75 -5.71
C PRO A 106 -10.67 7.22 -7.10
N ALA A 107 -9.40 6.85 -7.32
CA ALA A 107 -9.09 5.83 -8.32
C ALA A 107 -9.56 4.48 -7.77
N THR A 108 -10.39 3.78 -8.53
CA THR A 108 -11.02 2.52 -8.11
C THR A 108 -10.58 1.38 -9.02
N TYR A 109 -10.17 0.27 -8.42
CA TYR A 109 -9.71 -0.92 -9.10
C TYR A 109 -10.43 -2.14 -8.56
N ASP A 110 -11.34 -2.68 -9.37
CA ASP A 110 -12.13 -3.86 -9.03
C ASP A 110 -11.33 -5.13 -9.24
N PHE A 111 -11.34 -6.02 -8.26
CA PHE A 111 -10.71 -7.33 -8.41
C PHE A 111 -11.52 -8.26 -9.34
N GLY A 112 -12.83 -8.09 -9.39
CA GLY A 112 -13.71 -8.97 -10.15
C GLY A 112 -13.58 -10.42 -9.68
N SER A 113 -13.23 -11.32 -10.59
CA SER A 113 -12.91 -12.73 -10.28
C SER A 113 -11.41 -12.95 -10.03
N SER A 114 -10.58 -11.91 -10.12
CA SER A 114 -9.15 -11.97 -9.86
C SER A 114 -8.86 -11.79 -8.38
N ARG A 115 -7.70 -12.31 -7.93
CA ARG A 115 -7.14 -11.99 -6.62
C ARG A 115 -6.05 -10.91 -6.71
N LYS A 116 -5.83 -10.37 -7.89
CA LYS A 116 -4.72 -9.47 -8.16
C LYS A 116 -5.16 -8.31 -9.02
N VAL A 117 -4.76 -7.12 -8.63
CA VAL A 117 -4.81 -5.91 -9.46
C VAL A 117 -3.41 -5.33 -9.60
N VAL A 118 -3.11 -4.80 -10.79
CA VAL A 118 -1.87 -4.07 -11.08
C VAL A 118 -2.26 -2.66 -11.51
N ILE A 119 -1.75 -1.69 -10.81
CA ILE A 119 -2.10 -0.27 -10.94
C ILE A 119 -0.90 0.48 -11.52
N GLU A 120 -1.07 1.12 -12.68
CA GLU A 120 -0.10 2.06 -13.22
C GLU A 120 -0.26 3.42 -12.53
N LEU A 121 0.66 3.76 -11.62
CA LEU A 121 0.52 4.91 -10.72
C LEU A 121 0.42 6.25 -11.46
N ASN A 122 1.08 6.39 -12.59
CA ASN A 122 1.02 7.61 -13.42
C ASN A 122 -0.26 7.76 -14.23
N ARG A 123 -1.13 6.72 -14.25
CA ARG A 123 -2.38 6.67 -15.02
C ARG A 123 -3.63 6.60 -14.15
N MET A 124 -3.47 6.78 -12.83
CA MET A 124 -4.63 6.76 -11.94
C MET A 124 -5.59 7.90 -12.26
N ILE A 125 -6.85 7.54 -12.44
CA ILE A 125 -7.96 8.47 -12.66
C ILE A 125 -9.15 8.07 -11.79
N ASP A 126 -9.97 9.05 -11.42
CA ASP A 126 -11.25 8.80 -10.78
C ASP A 126 -12.34 8.40 -11.79
N GLU A 127 -13.55 8.12 -11.33
CA GLU A 127 -14.70 7.75 -12.17
C GLU A 127 -15.13 8.86 -13.15
N ASN A 128 -14.69 10.11 -12.94
CA ASN A 128 -14.97 11.26 -13.82
C ASN A 128 -13.81 11.52 -14.80
N GLY A 129 -12.75 10.69 -14.77
CA GLY A 129 -11.55 10.87 -15.58
C GLY A 129 -10.57 11.91 -15.03
N VAL A 130 -10.76 12.38 -13.79
CA VAL A 130 -9.83 13.32 -13.15
C VAL A 130 -8.62 12.54 -12.62
N LYS A 131 -7.43 13.05 -12.90
CA LYS A 131 -6.19 12.41 -12.50
C LYS A 131 -6.05 12.42 -10.97
N ILE A 132 -5.66 11.27 -10.42
CA ILE A 132 -5.25 11.11 -9.01
C ILE A 132 -3.75 11.30 -8.92
N ASP A 133 -3.30 12.12 -7.97
CA ASP A 133 -1.88 12.44 -7.79
C ASP A 133 -1.18 11.37 -6.94
N PRO A 134 -0.25 10.58 -7.51
CA PRO A 134 0.47 9.57 -6.75
C PRO A 134 1.48 10.14 -5.74
N SER A 135 1.81 11.42 -5.82
CA SER A 135 2.75 12.06 -4.89
C SER A 135 2.12 12.46 -3.55
N HIS A 136 0.79 12.45 -3.47
CA HIS A 136 0.05 12.86 -2.27
C HIS A 136 -1.20 12.01 -2.05
N LEU A 137 -1.00 10.71 -1.77
CA LEU A 137 -2.11 9.82 -1.42
C LEU A 137 -2.39 9.92 0.08
N TYR A 138 -3.61 10.26 0.44
CA TYR A 138 -4.02 10.42 1.83
C TYR A 138 -4.77 9.21 2.39
N ILE A 139 -5.51 8.50 1.53
CA ILE A 139 -6.33 7.37 1.94
C ILE A 139 -6.14 6.24 0.93
N ILE A 140 -5.86 5.05 1.45
CA ILE A 140 -5.74 3.81 0.67
C ILE A 140 -6.58 2.76 1.37
N GLY A 141 -7.42 2.06 0.63
CA GLY A 141 -8.24 1.04 1.27
C GLY A 141 -9.00 0.15 0.32
N PHE A 142 -9.87 -0.65 0.90
CA PHE A 142 -10.70 -1.60 0.21
C PHE A 142 -12.17 -1.26 0.44
N TRP A 143 -12.96 -1.51 -0.57
CA TRP A 143 -14.40 -1.52 -0.45
C TRP A 143 -14.94 -2.91 -0.75
N SER A 144 -15.83 -3.41 0.11
CA SER A 144 -16.51 -4.69 -0.07
C SER A 144 -17.88 -4.62 0.59
N MET A 145 -18.93 -5.03 -0.10
CA MET A 145 -20.26 -5.13 0.51
C MET A 145 -20.31 -6.24 1.55
N GLY A 146 -20.85 -5.91 2.72
CA GLY A 146 -21.30 -6.93 3.68
C GLY A 146 -20.32 -7.30 4.78
N GLY A 147 -19.28 -6.51 5.04
CA GLY A 147 -18.39 -6.72 6.20
C GLY A 147 -17.66 -8.06 6.19
N LYS A 148 -17.35 -8.60 5.01
CA LYS A 148 -16.64 -9.87 4.89
C LYS A 148 -15.14 -9.66 5.04
N PRO A 149 -14.42 -10.64 5.60
CA PRO A 149 -12.98 -10.52 5.78
C PRO A 149 -12.25 -10.53 4.43
N ILE A 150 -11.33 -9.59 4.30
CA ILE A 150 -10.42 -9.45 3.16
C ILE A 150 -9.02 -9.76 3.66
N VAL A 151 -8.46 -10.91 3.26
CA VAL A 151 -7.08 -11.25 3.58
C VAL A 151 -6.16 -10.64 2.53
N ILE A 152 -5.24 -9.79 2.97
CA ILE A 152 -4.30 -9.09 2.08
C ILE A 152 -3.01 -9.92 2.03
N ALA A 153 -2.79 -10.63 0.94
CA ALA A 153 -1.59 -11.44 0.78
C ALA A 153 -0.37 -10.56 0.57
N ASN A 154 -0.44 -9.58 -0.34
CA ASN A 154 0.69 -8.74 -0.67
C ASN A 154 0.28 -7.37 -1.23
N ILE A 155 1.11 -6.35 -0.96
CA ILE A 155 1.09 -5.05 -1.62
C ILE A 155 2.54 -4.72 -1.98
N THR A 156 2.84 -4.61 -3.26
CA THR A 156 4.19 -4.39 -3.77
C THR A 156 4.27 -3.22 -4.72
N LEU A 157 5.37 -2.50 -4.66
CA LEU A 157 5.72 -1.42 -5.57
C LEU A 157 6.86 -1.87 -6.50
N ALA A 158 6.82 -1.43 -7.76
CA ALA A 158 7.87 -1.69 -8.73
C ALA A 158 8.14 -0.44 -9.61
N ASP A 159 9.39 -0.35 -10.06
CA ASP A 159 9.92 0.68 -10.97
C ASP A 159 9.54 0.36 -12.43
#